data_79138c75d67e01fc7588e6eccd7ed07a
#
_entry.id   79138c75d67e01fc7588e6eccd7ed07a
#
_cell.length_a   1.000
_cell.length_b   1.000
_cell.length_c   1.000
_cell.angle_alpha   90.00
_cell.angle_beta   90.00
_cell.angle_gamma   90.00
#
_symmetry.space_group_name_H-M   'P 1'
#
loop_
_entity.id
_entity.type
_entity.pdbx_description
1 polymer ?
#
loop_
_entity_poly.entity_id
_entity_poly.type
_entity_poly.pdbx_seq_one_letter_code
_entity_poly.pdbx_strand_id
1 'polypeptide(L)'
;MTISLFTQLIMAQNKRALLVGISDYQCVNKYGGWNNIHGKNDVDLLYPTLKRNGFVVSCISDKGATKTGIAKALNVLISQCKTGDIVYLHFSTHGQPYEDESGDEDDGWDESIVPVDAPIEYTKGKYEGENHLIDDELHEYCTRIRKAIGTKGMLYVVIDACHAGKASMGIEEEIIRGTKAGFTRSGKYYRPQKLERGNFYNIPSSPSLGKVVFIEACRSYQVNKEIVEGGKHYGALSYYINRVLSNHILTKDTKWIEKVKDMMGKDTRLTNQNMVIEYSK
;
A
#
# COMPACT_ATOMS: atom_id res chain seq x y z
N MET A 1 46.72 -33.79 1.14
CA MET A 1 45.30 -33.64 1.61
C MET A 1 45.03 -32.16 1.69
N THR A 2 44.47 -31.58 0.62
CA THR A 2 44.23 -30.13 0.50
C THR A 2 42.81 -29.83 0.93
N ILE A 3 42.66 -29.19 2.11
CA ILE A 3 41.35 -28.75 2.61
C ILE A 3 40.99 -27.48 1.85
N SER A 4 40.03 -27.58 0.92
CA SER A 4 39.46 -26.47 0.23
C SER A 4 38.49 -25.78 1.20
N LEU A 5 38.87 -24.63 1.74
CA LEU A 5 37.96 -23.73 2.44
C LEU A 5 37.03 -23.07 1.41
N PHE A 6 35.85 -23.61 1.25
CA PHE A 6 34.72 -22.87 0.63
C PHE A 6 34.26 -21.78 1.61
N THR A 7 34.82 -20.58 1.49
CA THR A 7 34.23 -19.39 2.08
C THR A 7 32.91 -19.09 1.34
N GLN A 8 31.79 -19.55 1.91
CA GLN A 8 30.49 -19.04 1.49
C GLN A 8 30.49 -17.54 1.77
N LEU A 9 30.58 -16.75 0.73
CA LEU A 9 30.29 -15.34 0.81
C LEU A 9 28.82 -15.21 1.28
N ILE A 10 28.63 -14.94 2.57
CA ILE A 10 27.33 -14.55 3.09
C ILE A 10 27.03 -13.20 2.44
N MET A 11 26.32 -13.20 1.33
CA MET A 11 25.82 -11.97 0.71
C MET A 11 24.98 -11.26 1.75
N ALA A 12 25.45 -10.09 2.21
CA ALA A 12 24.71 -9.28 3.16
C ALA A 12 23.32 -9.00 2.58
N GLN A 13 22.28 -9.42 3.30
CA GLN A 13 20.91 -9.17 2.92
C GLN A 13 20.65 -7.67 2.94
N ASN A 14 20.32 -7.08 1.80
CA ASN A 14 19.95 -5.68 1.73
C ASN A 14 18.47 -5.51 2.04
N LYS A 15 18.15 -4.37 2.61
CA LYS A 15 16.77 -3.95 2.88
C LYS A 15 16.50 -2.66 2.13
N ARG A 16 15.44 -2.64 1.32
CA ARG A 16 15.04 -1.50 0.50
C ARG A 16 13.60 -1.15 0.76
N ALA A 17 13.29 0.14 0.85
CA ALA A 17 11.94 0.62 1.02
C ALA A 17 11.61 1.73 0.03
N LEU A 18 10.37 1.72 -0.44
CA LEU A 18 9.73 2.84 -1.11
C LEU A 18 8.50 3.24 -0.32
N LEU A 19 8.47 4.49 0.12
CA LEU A 19 7.34 5.09 0.81
C LEU A 19 6.67 6.11 -0.11
N VAL A 20 5.38 5.94 -0.36
CA VAL A 20 4.54 6.87 -1.12
C VAL A 20 3.49 7.43 -0.17
N GLY A 21 3.43 8.76 -0.03
CA GLY A 21 2.45 9.39 0.85
C GLY A 21 1.95 10.71 0.29
N ILE A 22 0.63 10.86 0.15
CA ILE A 22 0.00 12.04 -0.41
C ILE A 22 -0.83 12.71 0.67
N SER A 23 -0.55 13.99 0.90
CA SER A 23 -1.35 14.84 1.79
C SER A 23 -2.12 15.90 1.02
N ASP A 24 -1.47 16.55 0.06
CA ASP A 24 -2.06 17.64 -0.72
C ASP A 24 -2.44 17.16 -2.13
N TYR A 25 -3.66 16.66 -2.26
CA TYR A 25 -4.23 16.26 -3.55
C TYR A 25 -4.52 17.42 -4.49
N GLN A 26 -4.56 18.65 -3.96
CA GLN A 26 -4.86 19.85 -4.75
C GLN A 26 -3.59 20.45 -5.38
N CYS A 27 -2.41 20.01 -4.98
CA CYS A 27 -1.14 20.57 -5.45
C CYS A 27 -0.86 20.32 -6.95
N VAL A 28 -1.48 19.29 -7.55
CA VAL A 28 -1.37 18.97 -8.98
C VAL A 28 -2.72 19.16 -9.68
N ASN A 29 -3.80 18.68 -9.06
CA ASN A 29 -5.14 18.71 -9.65
C ASN A 29 -6.16 19.31 -8.68
N LYS A 30 -6.20 20.65 -8.64
CA LYS A 30 -7.11 21.40 -7.75
C LYS A 30 -8.59 21.03 -7.93
N TYR A 31 -8.98 20.55 -9.09
CA TYR A 31 -10.36 20.18 -9.43
C TYR A 31 -10.57 18.68 -9.54
N GLY A 32 -9.60 17.87 -9.10
CA GLY A 32 -9.67 16.40 -9.14
C GLY A 32 -10.71 15.77 -8.24
N GLY A 33 -11.33 16.56 -7.35
CA GLY A 33 -12.42 16.11 -6.48
C GLY A 33 -11.97 15.46 -5.16
N TRP A 34 -10.67 15.28 -4.94
CA TRP A 34 -10.15 14.68 -3.72
C TRP A 34 -9.95 15.72 -2.60
N ASN A 35 -10.31 15.33 -1.39
CA ASN A 35 -9.94 16.04 -0.18
C ASN A 35 -8.50 15.74 0.20
N ASN A 36 -7.86 16.66 0.91
CA ASN A 36 -6.56 16.42 1.49
C ASN A 36 -6.65 15.42 2.66
N ILE A 37 -5.60 14.61 2.80
CA ILE A 37 -5.37 13.66 3.89
C ILE A 37 -3.96 13.88 4.46
N HIS A 38 -3.45 12.97 5.29
CA HIS A 38 -2.14 13.17 5.91
C HIS A 38 -1.12 12.06 5.58
N GLY A 39 -1.17 11.51 4.37
CA GLY A 39 -0.27 10.40 3.97
C GLY A 39 1.21 10.75 4.01
N LYS A 40 1.57 12.02 3.80
CA LYS A 40 2.96 12.47 3.98
C LYS A 40 3.43 12.37 5.44
N ASN A 41 2.55 12.58 6.41
CA ASN A 41 2.90 12.41 7.83
C ASN A 41 3.30 10.96 8.12
N ASP A 42 2.70 9.97 7.45
CA ASP A 42 3.05 8.57 7.61
C ASP A 42 4.43 8.26 7.02
N VAL A 43 4.76 8.85 5.87
CA VAL A 43 6.11 8.77 5.29
C VAL A 43 7.14 9.35 6.25
N ASP A 44 6.89 10.56 6.79
CA ASP A 44 7.79 11.24 7.73
C ASP A 44 7.94 10.44 9.04
N LEU A 45 6.89 9.73 9.48
CA LEU A 45 6.88 8.87 10.67
C LEU A 45 7.69 7.58 10.46
N LEU A 46 7.47 6.90 9.31
CA LEU A 46 8.07 5.60 9.02
C LEU A 46 9.52 5.70 8.54
N TYR A 47 9.90 6.78 7.86
CA TYR A 47 11.24 6.97 7.32
C TYR A 47 12.35 6.73 8.34
N PRO A 48 12.40 7.44 9.49
CA PRO A 48 13.46 7.23 10.48
C PRO A 48 13.43 5.82 11.09
N THR A 49 12.26 5.22 11.25
CA THR A 49 12.11 3.87 11.80
C THR A 49 12.67 2.81 10.85
N LEU A 50 12.35 2.90 9.56
CA LEU A 50 12.91 1.98 8.57
C LEU A 50 14.42 2.19 8.35
N LYS A 51 14.91 3.42 8.43
CA LYS A 51 16.36 3.69 8.43
C LYS A 51 17.06 3.01 9.60
N ARG A 52 16.52 3.10 10.83
CA ARG A 52 17.06 2.37 12.00
C ARG A 52 16.96 0.86 11.86
N ASN A 53 15.99 0.37 11.11
CA ASN A 53 15.83 -1.04 10.75
C ASN A 53 16.80 -1.50 9.64
N GLY A 54 17.68 -0.63 9.15
CA GLY A 54 18.71 -0.95 8.15
C GLY A 54 18.23 -0.88 6.70
N PHE A 55 17.10 -0.22 6.43
CA PHE A 55 16.61 -0.02 5.07
C PHE A 55 17.30 1.16 4.37
N VAL A 56 17.59 0.99 3.08
CA VAL A 56 17.77 2.09 2.14
C VAL A 56 16.37 2.54 1.76
N VAL A 57 15.97 3.76 2.15
CA VAL A 57 14.60 4.26 2.01
C VAL A 57 14.54 5.35 0.95
N SER A 58 13.66 5.18 -0.02
CA SER A 58 13.24 6.20 -0.98
C SER A 58 11.83 6.68 -0.63
N CYS A 59 11.57 7.97 -0.77
CA CYS A 59 10.26 8.57 -0.48
C CYS A 59 9.77 9.39 -1.67
N ILE A 60 8.46 9.34 -1.91
CA ILE A 60 7.76 10.20 -2.85
C ILE A 60 6.53 10.75 -2.14
N SER A 61 6.31 12.06 -2.22
CA SER A 61 5.13 12.68 -1.60
C SER A 61 4.53 13.76 -2.48
N ASP A 62 3.24 14.01 -2.26
CA ASP A 62 2.45 15.08 -2.85
C ASP A 62 2.68 15.21 -4.37
N LYS A 63 3.09 16.39 -4.87
CA LYS A 63 3.28 16.64 -6.31
C LYS A 63 4.23 15.66 -7.01
N GLY A 64 5.08 14.95 -6.29
CA GLY A 64 5.95 13.92 -6.84
C GLY A 64 5.25 12.56 -6.99
N ALA A 65 4.16 12.34 -6.27
CA ALA A 65 3.42 11.09 -6.23
C ALA A 65 2.35 10.98 -7.35
N THR A 66 2.70 11.43 -8.57
CA THR A 66 1.95 11.16 -9.79
C THR A 66 2.09 9.69 -10.17
N LYS A 67 1.17 9.15 -10.99
CA LYS A 67 1.30 7.78 -11.50
C LYS A 67 2.67 7.55 -12.13
N THR A 68 3.10 8.44 -13.01
CA THR A 68 4.43 8.36 -13.65
C THR A 68 5.57 8.44 -12.63
N GLY A 69 5.45 9.29 -11.61
CA GLY A 69 6.44 9.42 -10.54
C GLY A 69 6.57 8.13 -9.73
N ILE A 70 5.45 7.52 -9.35
CA ILE A 70 5.39 6.24 -8.64
C ILE A 70 5.97 5.12 -9.50
N ALA A 71 5.55 5.01 -10.76
CA ALA A 71 6.07 4.02 -11.72
C ALA A 71 7.59 4.12 -11.90
N LYS A 72 8.11 5.34 -12.03
CA LYS A 72 9.56 5.59 -12.11
C LYS A 72 10.29 5.11 -10.86
N ALA A 73 9.77 5.40 -9.68
CA ALA A 73 10.42 4.97 -8.44
C ALA A 73 10.36 3.46 -8.24
N LEU A 74 9.25 2.80 -8.58
CA LEU A 74 9.14 1.35 -8.58
C LEU A 74 10.17 0.72 -9.53
N ASN A 75 10.33 1.27 -10.75
CA ASN A 75 11.33 0.79 -11.70
C ASN A 75 12.77 0.97 -11.19
N VAL A 76 13.08 2.10 -10.55
CA VAL A 76 14.39 2.32 -9.92
C VAL A 76 14.61 1.30 -8.78
N LEU A 77 13.62 1.09 -7.92
CA LEU A 77 13.71 0.09 -6.85
C LEU A 77 13.96 -1.30 -7.41
N ILE A 78 13.21 -1.72 -8.44
CA ILE A 78 13.37 -3.03 -9.09
C ILE A 78 14.79 -3.21 -9.62
N SER A 79 15.34 -2.19 -10.27
CA SER A 79 16.72 -2.24 -10.83
C SER A 79 17.80 -2.41 -9.77
N GLN A 80 17.52 -2.04 -8.53
CA GLN A 80 18.42 -2.14 -7.39
C GLN A 80 18.27 -3.45 -6.61
N CYS A 81 17.14 -4.17 -6.78
CA CYS A 81 16.87 -5.41 -6.07
C CYS A 81 17.87 -6.51 -6.44
N LYS A 82 18.22 -7.32 -5.43
CA LYS A 82 19.10 -8.48 -5.57
C LYS A 82 18.51 -9.70 -4.87
N THR A 83 18.92 -10.87 -5.30
CA THR A 83 18.48 -12.12 -4.66
C THR A 83 18.70 -12.11 -3.16
N GLY A 84 17.65 -12.42 -2.42
CA GLY A 84 17.65 -12.48 -0.96
C GLY A 84 17.27 -11.15 -0.28
N ASP A 85 17.11 -10.04 -1.00
CA ASP A 85 16.73 -8.75 -0.41
C ASP A 85 15.37 -8.81 0.30
N ILE A 86 15.19 -7.94 1.28
CA ILE A 86 13.88 -7.58 1.84
C ILE A 86 13.46 -6.26 1.23
N VAL A 87 12.28 -6.25 0.61
CA VAL A 87 11.69 -5.06 0.02
C VAL A 87 10.43 -4.68 0.78
N TYR A 88 10.24 -3.40 1.04
CA TYR A 88 9.09 -2.84 1.73
C TYR A 88 8.49 -1.71 0.88
N LEU A 89 7.27 -1.91 0.41
CA LEU A 89 6.47 -0.89 -0.27
C LEU A 89 5.42 -0.38 0.70
N HIS A 90 5.19 0.92 0.70
CA HIS A 90 4.18 1.56 1.52
C HIS A 90 3.46 2.65 0.73
N PHE A 91 2.13 2.52 0.65
CA PHE A 91 1.26 3.48 0.02
C PHE A 91 0.30 4.06 1.05
N SER A 92 0.41 5.35 1.28
CA SER A 92 -0.44 6.11 2.20
C SER A 92 -1.15 7.19 1.40
N THR A 93 -2.31 6.83 0.84
CA THR A 93 -3.01 7.54 -0.22
C THR A 93 -4.52 7.41 -0.05
N HIS A 94 -5.29 8.06 -0.92
CA HIS A 94 -6.67 7.63 -1.16
C HIS A 94 -6.69 6.30 -1.93
N GLY A 95 -7.78 5.57 -1.77
CA GLY A 95 -8.15 4.43 -2.59
C GLY A 95 -9.51 4.66 -3.25
N GLN A 96 -9.76 3.99 -4.37
CA GLN A 96 -11.02 4.07 -5.10
C GLN A 96 -11.32 2.74 -5.79
N PRO A 97 -12.58 2.22 -5.72
CA PRO A 97 -12.97 1.14 -6.61
C PRO A 97 -12.88 1.58 -8.05
N TYR A 98 -12.29 0.76 -8.90
CA TYR A 98 -12.15 1.01 -10.33
C TYR A 98 -12.93 -0.06 -11.10
N GLU A 99 -13.69 0.33 -12.13
CA GLU A 99 -14.47 -0.65 -12.89
C GLU A 99 -13.53 -1.62 -13.61
N ASP A 100 -13.65 -2.91 -13.30
CA ASP A 100 -12.87 -3.97 -13.94
C ASP A 100 -13.14 -4.01 -15.44
N GLU A 101 -12.12 -3.76 -16.23
CA GLU A 101 -12.15 -3.83 -17.70
C GLU A 101 -11.55 -5.16 -18.22
N SER A 102 -10.82 -5.90 -17.40
CA SER A 102 -10.18 -7.17 -17.75
C SER A 102 -11.15 -8.35 -17.60
N GLY A 103 -12.11 -8.27 -16.70
CA GLY A 103 -13.15 -9.26 -16.44
C GLY A 103 -12.66 -10.42 -15.56
N ASP A 104 -11.63 -10.20 -14.76
CA ASP A 104 -11.06 -11.22 -13.85
C ASP A 104 -11.55 -11.07 -12.40
N GLU A 105 -12.24 -9.96 -12.07
CA GLU A 105 -12.83 -9.76 -10.75
C GLU A 105 -14.30 -10.22 -10.69
N ASP A 106 -14.61 -11.09 -9.73
CA ASP A 106 -15.95 -11.68 -9.55
C ASP A 106 -17.05 -10.65 -9.32
N ASP A 107 -16.73 -9.50 -8.71
CA ASP A 107 -17.66 -8.42 -8.45
C ASP A 107 -17.62 -7.33 -9.54
N GLY A 108 -16.64 -7.42 -10.43
CA GLY A 108 -16.40 -6.52 -11.56
C GLY A 108 -15.83 -5.17 -11.13
N TRP A 109 -14.99 -5.16 -10.09
CA TRP A 109 -14.30 -3.98 -9.61
C TRP A 109 -12.88 -4.30 -9.16
N ASP A 110 -11.93 -3.61 -9.75
CA ASP A 110 -10.55 -3.53 -9.28
C ASP A 110 -10.43 -2.58 -8.09
N GLU A 111 -9.36 -2.71 -7.35
CA GLU A 111 -8.95 -1.76 -6.33
C GLU A 111 -7.85 -0.85 -6.87
N SER A 112 -7.96 0.44 -6.65
CA SER A 112 -6.94 1.37 -7.12
C SER A 112 -6.35 2.22 -6.01
N ILE A 113 -5.03 2.35 -6.03
CA ILE A 113 -4.31 3.43 -5.34
C ILE A 113 -4.49 4.69 -6.17
N VAL A 114 -4.80 5.82 -5.52
CA VAL A 114 -5.04 7.09 -6.19
C VAL A 114 -3.78 7.96 -6.14
N PRO A 115 -3.04 8.10 -7.25
CA PRO A 115 -1.98 9.08 -7.37
C PRO A 115 -2.50 10.51 -7.32
N VAL A 116 -1.61 11.48 -7.03
CA VAL A 116 -1.99 12.89 -6.87
C VAL A 116 -2.58 13.53 -8.12
N ASP A 117 -2.32 12.96 -9.29
CA ASP A 117 -2.77 13.42 -10.61
C ASP A 117 -4.00 12.65 -11.15
N ALA A 118 -4.59 11.75 -10.36
CA ALA A 118 -5.78 11.00 -10.72
C ALA A 118 -7.06 11.71 -10.25
N PRO A 119 -7.92 12.24 -11.16
CA PRO A 119 -9.26 12.74 -10.83
C PRO A 119 -10.18 11.63 -10.29
N ILE A 120 -11.12 12.01 -9.42
CA ILE A 120 -12.09 11.09 -8.81
C ILE A 120 -13.15 10.59 -9.80
N GLU A 121 -13.41 11.35 -10.90
CA GLU A 121 -14.48 11.07 -11.83
C GLU A 121 -13.97 10.79 -13.24
N TYR A 122 -14.55 9.77 -13.87
CA TYR A 122 -14.40 9.53 -15.29
C TYR A 122 -15.02 10.67 -16.09
N THR A 123 -14.30 11.19 -17.07
CA THR A 123 -14.79 12.22 -17.99
C THR A 123 -14.35 11.90 -19.41
N LYS A 124 -15.28 11.37 -20.21
CA LYS A 124 -15.02 10.94 -21.58
C LYS A 124 -14.30 12.02 -22.40
N GLY A 125 -13.17 11.63 -23.02
CA GLY A 125 -12.34 12.51 -23.85
C GLY A 125 -11.51 13.53 -23.07
N LYS A 126 -11.53 13.48 -21.73
CA LYS A 126 -10.71 14.35 -20.85
C LYS A 126 -9.86 13.55 -19.87
N TYR A 127 -10.48 12.62 -19.15
CA TYR A 127 -9.82 11.72 -18.22
C TYR A 127 -10.57 10.39 -18.18
N GLU A 128 -9.90 9.34 -18.59
CA GLU A 128 -10.49 8.01 -18.75
C GLU A 128 -9.87 6.96 -17.82
N GLY A 129 -9.07 7.40 -16.82
CA GLY A 129 -8.51 6.53 -15.78
C GLY A 129 -7.00 6.31 -15.87
N GLU A 130 -6.34 6.92 -16.84
CA GLU A 130 -4.92 6.70 -17.16
C GLU A 130 -3.95 6.94 -15.99
N ASN A 131 -4.36 7.73 -14.99
CA ASN A 131 -3.53 8.05 -13.82
C ASN A 131 -3.89 7.24 -12.56
N HIS A 132 -4.90 6.39 -12.57
CA HIS A 132 -5.13 5.45 -11.48
C HIS A 132 -4.07 4.33 -11.52
N LEU A 133 -3.59 3.91 -10.36
CA LEU A 133 -2.73 2.73 -10.23
C LEU A 133 -3.60 1.58 -9.72
N ILE A 134 -4.14 0.80 -10.65
CA ILE A 134 -4.98 -0.36 -10.33
C ILE A 134 -4.13 -1.50 -9.76
N ASP A 135 -4.76 -2.40 -9.05
CA ASP A 135 -4.09 -3.53 -8.39
C ASP A 135 -3.39 -4.46 -9.38
N ASP A 136 -3.94 -4.69 -10.56
CA ASP A 136 -3.29 -5.43 -11.65
C ASP A 136 -1.91 -4.86 -12.01
N GLU A 137 -1.82 -3.55 -12.22
CA GLU A 137 -0.54 -2.89 -12.48
C GLU A 137 0.41 -2.99 -11.28
N LEU A 138 -0.11 -2.84 -10.07
CA LEU A 138 0.69 -3.00 -8.84
C LEU A 138 1.22 -4.43 -8.73
N HIS A 139 0.39 -5.43 -9.05
CA HIS A 139 0.77 -6.84 -9.10
C HIS A 139 1.90 -7.13 -10.09
N GLU A 140 1.90 -6.46 -11.26
CA GLU A 140 3.01 -6.57 -12.20
C GLU A 140 4.32 -6.07 -11.60
N TYR A 141 4.32 -4.91 -10.93
CA TYR A 141 5.49 -4.39 -10.23
C TYR A 141 5.93 -5.34 -9.11
N CYS A 142 5.00 -5.83 -8.31
CA CYS A 142 5.28 -6.79 -7.24
C CYS A 142 5.89 -8.09 -7.80
N THR A 143 5.38 -8.60 -8.91
CA THR A 143 5.91 -9.79 -9.57
C THR A 143 7.34 -9.57 -10.07
N ARG A 144 7.64 -8.41 -10.64
CA ARG A 144 9.01 -8.04 -11.08
C ARG A 144 9.96 -7.93 -9.89
N ILE A 145 9.53 -7.33 -8.78
CA ILE A 145 10.31 -7.29 -7.53
C ILE A 145 10.56 -8.73 -7.04
N ARG A 146 9.53 -9.56 -6.95
CA ARG A 146 9.62 -10.96 -6.48
C ARG A 146 10.57 -11.79 -7.34
N LYS A 147 10.57 -11.58 -8.66
CA LYS A 147 11.55 -12.20 -9.57
C LYS A 147 12.98 -11.75 -9.24
N ALA A 148 13.20 -10.46 -9.04
CA ALA A 148 14.52 -9.89 -8.75
C ALA A 148 15.10 -10.35 -7.40
N ILE A 149 14.26 -10.44 -6.35
CA ILE A 149 14.70 -10.89 -5.04
C ILE A 149 14.78 -12.42 -4.90
N GLY A 150 14.15 -13.17 -5.82
CA GLY A 150 14.15 -14.62 -5.86
C GLY A 150 13.60 -15.29 -4.61
N THR A 151 13.60 -16.62 -4.58
CA THR A 151 12.97 -17.43 -3.52
C THR A 151 13.48 -17.17 -2.09
N LYS A 152 14.67 -16.60 -1.97
CA LYS A 152 15.25 -16.20 -0.69
C LYS A 152 14.86 -14.79 -0.25
N GLY A 153 14.18 -14.04 -1.10
CA GLY A 153 13.73 -12.68 -0.82
C GLY A 153 12.38 -12.62 -0.12
N MET A 154 12.03 -11.41 0.34
CA MET A 154 10.74 -11.10 0.95
C MET A 154 10.26 -9.73 0.51
N LEU A 155 9.01 -9.64 0.06
CA LEU A 155 8.34 -8.39 -0.27
C LEU A 155 7.21 -8.14 0.74
N TYR A 156 7.19 -6.96 1.33
CA TYR A 156 6.07 -6.43 2.10
C TYR A 156 5.42 -5.31 1.29
N VAL A 157 4.12 -5.39 1.09
CA VAL A 157 3.31 -4.35 0.46
C VAL A 157 2.28 -3.88 1.46
N VAL A 158 2.36 -2.61 1.83
CA VAL A 158 1.47 -1.99 2.80
C VAL A 158 0.62 -0.95 2.10
N ILE A 159 -0.70 -1.06 2.23
CA ILE A 159 -1.67 -0.16 1.62
C ILE A 159 -2.51 0.46 2.75
N ASP A 160 -2.18 1.70 3.10
CA ASP A 160 -2.94 2.52 4.04
C ASP A 160 -3.87 3.44 3.25
N ALA A 161 -4.82 2.81 2.57
CA ALA A 161 -5.86 3.39 1.73
C ALA A 161 -7.17 2.62 1.94
N CYS A 162 -8.26 3.06 1.34
CA CYS A 162 -9.57 2.44 1.45
C CYS A 162 -10.37 2.60 0.15
N HIS A 163 -11.10 1.56 -0.21
CA HIS A 163 -12.01 1.51 -1.36
C HIS A 163 -13.49 1.69 -0.92
N ALA A 164 -13.71 2.03 0.34
CA ALA A 164 -15.03 2.34 0.89
C ALA A 164 -14.93 3.56 1.78
N GLY A 165 -15.82 4.51 1.64
CA GLY A 165 -15.85 5.66 2.52
C GLY A 165 -16.93 6.66 2.11
N LYS A 166 -17.59 7.27 3.10
CA LYS A 166 -18.41 8.46 2.90
C LYS A 166 -17.80 9.50 3.82
N ALA A 167 -17.44 10.66 3.29
CA ALA A 167 -17.16 11.81 4.14
C ALA A 167 -18.38 11.99 5.05
N SER A 168 -18.23 11.71 6.35
CA SER A 168 -19.32 11.95 7.30
C SER A 168 -19.42 13.44 7.53
N MET A 169 -20.56 14.01 7.28
CA MET A 169 -20.90 15.38 7.74
C MET A 169 -21.26 15.29 9.23
N GLY A 170 -20.30 15.00 10.08
CA GLY A 170 -20.43 14.94 11.53
C GLY A 170 -19.64 16.04 12.23
N ILE A 171 -19.90 16.23 13.52
CA ILE A 171 -19.40 17.35 14.35
C ILE A 171 -17.88 17.29 14.62
N GLU A 172 -17.24 16.15 14.35
CA GLU A 172 -15.77 16.02 14.17
C GLU A 172 -15.55 15.40 12.81
N GLU A 173 -14.84 16.10 11.92
CA GLU A 173 -14.55 15.63 10.57
C GLU A 173 -13.59 14.44 10.65
N GLU A 174 -14.14 13.22 10.63
CA GLU A 174 -13.34 12.02 10.45
C GLU A 174 -12.70 12.06 9.06
N ILE A 175 -11.38 12.09 9.00
CA ILE A 175 -10.65 12.05 7.73
C ILE A 175 -10.59 10.61 7.25
N ILE A 176 -11.14 10.39 6.07
CA ILE A 176 -11.25 9.06 5.44
C ILE A 176 -10.35 8.99 4.21
N ARG A 177 -9.64 7.88 4.05
CA ARG A 177 -8.66 7.65 2.99
C ARG A 177 -9.23 6.89 1.80
N GLY A 178 -10.38 7.31 1.30
CA GLY A 178 -11.01 6.68 0.13
C GLY A 178 -12.41 7.17 -0.14
N THR A 179 -13.07 6.54 -1.10
CA THR A 179 -14.42 6.87 -1.54
C THR A 179 -15.22 5.62 -1.88
N LYS A 180 -16.57 5.71 -1.75
CA LYS A 180 -17.51 4.70 -2.29
C LYS A 180 -17.89 4.98 -3.75
N ALA A 181 -17.52 6.13 -4.28
CA ALA A 181 -17.76 6.43 -5.66
C ALA A 181 -16.77 5.62 -6.50
N GLY A 182 -17.27 4.59 -7.18
CA GLY A 182 -16.45 3.84 -8.13
C GLY A 182 -16.04 4.72 -9.30
N PHE A 183 -14.79 4.60 -9.75
CA PHE A 183 -14.38 5.15 -11.02
C PHE A 183 -14.93 4.25 -12.13
N THR A 184 -15.86 4.75 -12.91
CA THR A 184 -16.63 3.92 -13.85
C THR A 184 -16.84 4.62 -15.18
N ARG A 185 -16.58 3.89 -16.27
CA ARG A 185 -16.87 4.30 -17.64
C ARG A 185 -18.32 4.01 -18.02
N SER A 186 -18.86 2.90 -17.51
CA SER A 186 -20.20 2.42 -17.86
C SER A 186 -21.31 3.06 -17.03
N GLY A 187 -20.97 3.76 -15.93
CA GLY A 187 -21.91 4.27 -14.94
C GLY A 187 -22.38 3.21 -13.95
N LYS A 188 -21.69 2.07 -13.86
CA LYS A 188 -21.96 1.00 -12.90
C LYS A 188 -21.81 1.51 -11.47
N TYR A 189 -22.70 1.11 -10.59
CA TYR A 189 -22.67 1.52 -9.19
C TYR A 189 -21.90 0.51 -8.36
N TYR A 190 -20.85 0.95 -7.66
CA TYR A 190 -20.08 0.11 -6.74
C TYR A 190 -20.90 -0.23 -5.49
N ARG A 191 -20.96 -1.51 -5.17
CA ARG A 191 -21.54 -2.02 -3.93
C ARG A 191 -20.54 -2.95 -3.27
N PRO A 192 -19.87 -2.50 -2.17
CA PRO A 192 -18.92 -3.35 -1.49
C PRO A 192 -19.59 -4.62 -0.99
N GLN A 193 -19.03 -5.76 -1.34
CA GLN A 193 -19.50 -7.06 -0.89
C GLN A 193 -18.88 -7.39 0.47
N LYS A 194 -19.69 -7.88 1.41
CA LYS A 194 -19.20 -8.48 2.66
C LYS A 194 -18.69 -9.89 2.38
N LEU A 195 -17.59 -10.02 1.70
CA LEU A 195 -16.92 -11.29 1.55
C LEU A 195 -16.21 -11.60 2.87
N GLU A 196 -16.74 -12.55 3.65
CA GLU A 196 -16.10 -12.99 4.90
C GLU A 196 -14.85 -13.83 4.65
N ARG A 197 -14.68 -14.31 3.44
CA ARG A 197 -13.56 -15.13 2.97
C ARG A 197 -13.24 -14.74 1.54
N GLY A 198 -12.18 -14.03 1.32
CA GLY A 198 -11.64 -13.75 0.00
C GLY A 198 -10.12 -13.60 0.10
N ASN A 199 -9.42 -14.20 -0.84
CA ASN A 199 -8.12 -13.67 -1.19
C ASN A 199 -8.43 -12.42 -2.00
N PHE A 200 -8.28 -11.24 -1.41
CA PHE A 200 -8.50 -9.95 -2.08
C PHE A 200 -7.49 -9.73 -3.20
N TYR A 201 -6.34 -10.39 -3.11
CA TYR A 201 -5.31 -10.40 -4.14
C TYR A 201 -5.06 -11.85 -4.53
N ASN A 202 -5.33 -12.16 -5.76
CA ASN A 202 -5.02 -13.47 -6.34
C ASN A 202 -3.49 -13.58 -6.53
N ILE A 203 -2.77 -13.68 -5.41
CA ILE A 203 -1.31 -13.64 -5.40
C ILE A 203 -0.75 -14.88 -6.10
N PRO A 204 -0.16 -14.75 -7.31
CA PRO A 204 0.35 -15.91 -8.01
C PRO A 204 1.40 -16.63 -7.18
N SER A 205 1.17 -17.91 -6.91
CA SER A 205 2.16 -18.78 -6.30
C SER A 205 3.09 -19.31 -7.39
N SER A 206 4.39 -19.13 -7.20
CA SER A 206 5.39 -19.74 -8.08
C SER A 206 6.61 -20.11 -7.26
N PRO A 207 7.15 -21.32 -7.44
CA PRO A 207 8.33 -21.77 -6.72
C PRO A 207 9.60 -20.97 -7.08
N SER A 208 9.56 -20.14 -8.11
CA SER A 208 10.68 -19.28 -8.53
C SER A 208 10.63 -17.85 -7.99
N LEU A 209 9.48 -17.44 -7.40
CA LEU A 209 9.27 -16.06 -6.93
C LEU A 209 9.59 -15.91 -5.45
N GLY A 210 10.05 -14.73 -5.06
CA GLY A 210 10.16 -14.32 -3.66
C GLY A 210 8.79 -14.30 -2.98
N LYS A 211 8.78 -14.53 -1.66
CA LYS A 211 7.55 -14.43 -0.87
C LYS A 211 7.03 -12.99 -0.85
N VAL A 212 5.71 -12.84 -0.79
CA VAL A 212 5.06 -11.54 -0.60
C VAL A 212 4.01 -11.61 0.49
N VAL A 213 3.85 -10.51 1.21
CA VAL A 213 2.76 -10.26 2.13
C VAL A 213 2.15 -8.91 1.80
N PHE A 214 0.85 -8.89 1.52
CA PHE A 214 0.05 -7.67 1.45
C PHE A 214 -0.56 -7.39 2.83
N ILE A 215 -0.54 -6.14 3.23
CA ILE A 215 -1.05 -5.65 4.52
C ILE A 215 -1.88 -4.40 4.23
N GLU A 216 -3.18 -4.49 4.48
CA GLU A 216 -4.12 -3.42 4.20
C GLU A 216 -4.76 -2.90 5.46
N ALA A 217 -5.10 -1.61 5.45
CA ALA A 217 -5.65 -0.91 6.61
C ALA A 217 -7.05 -1.38 7.00
N CYS A 218 -7.83 -1.85 6.04
CA CYS A 218 -9.22 -2.27 6.25
C CYS A 218 -9.70 -3.20 5.12
N ARG A 219 -10.85 -3.84 5.33
CA ARG A 219 -11.56 -4.61 4.29
C ARG A 219 -12.21 -3.67 3.28
N SER A 220 -12.46 -4.15 2.06
CA SER A 220 -13.07 -3.38 0.97
C SER A 220 -14.40 -2.69 1.32
N TYR A 221 -15.19 -3.26 2.25
CA TYR A 221 -16.46 -2.67 2.72
C TYR A 221 -16.33 -1.82 3.99
N GLN A 222 -15.13 -1.68 4.54
CA GLN A 222 -14.84 -0.90 5.75
C GLN A 222 -14.19 0.43 5.40
N VAL A 223 -14.22 1.35 6.36
CA VAL A 223 -13.64 2.70 6.22
C VAL A 223 -12.27 2.73 6.87
N ASN A 224 -11.29 3.25 6.17
CA ASN A 224 -9.97 3.55 6.71
C ASN A 224 -9.95 5.00 7.22
N LYS A 225 -9.86 5.16 8.54
CA LYS A 225 -9.85 6.46 9.23
C LYS A 225 -8.44 6.86 9.63
N GLU A 226 -8.20 8.15 9.63
CA GLU A 226 -7.02 8.70 10.29
C GLU A 226 -7.23 8.76 11.81
N ILE A 227 -6.14 8.61 12.53
CA ILE A 227 -6.08 8.81 13.98
C ILE A 227 -5.24 10.03 14.31
N VAL A 228 -5.53 10.66 15.45
CA VAL A 228 -4.73 11.80 15.96
C VAL A 228 -3.86 11.33 17.11
N GLU A 229 -2.55 11.59 16.98
CA GLU A 229 -1.56 11.31 18.01
C GLU A 229 -0.56 12.44 18.13
N GLY A 230 -0.37 12.94 19.34
CA GLY A 230 0.53 14.09 19.58
C GLY A 230 0.17 15.34 18.77
N GLY A 231 -1.12 15.56 18.48
CA GLY A 231 -1.62 16.68 17.69
C GLY A 231 -1.39 16.56 16.19
N LYS A 232 -1.02 15.37 15.67
CA LYS A 232 -0.85 15.09 14.25
C LYS A 232 -1.76 13.96 13.80
N HIS A 233 -2.23 14.05 12.57
CA HIS A 233 -3.01 13.01 11.91
C HIS A 233 -2.11 11.98 11.24
N TYR A 234 -2.48 10.71 11.33
CA TYR A 234 -1.79 9.57 10.73
C TYR A 234 -2.81 8.53 10.25
N GLY A 235 -2.47 7.79 9.22
CA GLY A 235 -3.13 6.54 8.92
C GLY A 235 -2.96 5.55 10.06
N ALA A 236 -4.04 4.90 10.43
CA ALA A 236 -4.02 3.98 11.57
C ALA A 236 -3.01 2.84 11.37
N LEU A 237 -3.00 2.22 10.18
CA LEU A 237 -2.06 1.15 9.86
C LEU A 237 -0.61 1.64 9.94
N SER A 238 -0.31 2.77 9.32
CA SER A 238 1.03 3.38 9.31
C SER A 238 1.53 3.69 10.72
N TYR A 239 0.66 4.24 11.55
CA TYR A 239 0.99 4.56 12.95
C TYR A 239 1.34 3.30 13.76
N TYR A 240 0.52 2.24 13.68
CA TYR A 240 0.76 1.02 14.43
C TYR A 240 1.94 0.22 13.90
N ILE A 241 2.19 0.21 12.58
CA ILE A 241 3.43 -0.34 12.01
C ILE A 241 4.64 0.38 12.60
N ASN A 242 4.63 1.71 12.63
CA ASN A 242 5.72 2.47 13.23
C ASN A 242 5.94 2.12 14.70
N ARG A 243 4.88 2.03 15.49
CA ARG A 243 4.99 1.65 16.92
C ARG A 243 5.64 0.29 17.11
N VAL A 244 5.27 -0.69 16.31
CA VAL A 244 5.84 -2.03 16.38
C VAL A 244 7.29 -2.02 15.93
N LEU A 245 7.59 -1.45 14.75
CA LEU A 245 8.94 -1.46 14.16
C LEU A 245 9.92 -0.53 14.88
N SER A 246 9.46 0.38 15.72
CA SER A 246 10.34 1.17 16.60
C SER A 246 11.05 0.31 17.64
N ASN A 247 10.46 -0.85 18.00
CA ASN A 247 10.98 -1.78 19.00
C ASN A 247 11.31 -3.17 18.42
N HIS A 248 11.12 -3.37 17.13
CA HIS A 248 11.38 -4.63 16.43
C HIS A 248 12.12 -4.38 15.14
N ILE A 249 13.10 -5.24 14.86
CA ILE A 249 13.77 -5.23 13.58
C ILE A 249 12.93 -6.02 12.59
N LEU A 250 12.53 -5.37 11.49
CA LEU A 250 11.84 -6.02 10.39
C LEU A 250 12.79 -7.01 9.71
N THR A 251 12.39 -8.26 9.67
CA THR A 251 13.08 -9.37 9.02
C THR A 251 12.10 -10.08 8.08
N LYS A 252 12.40 -11.29 7.63
CA LYS A 252 11.46 -12.15 6.89
C LYS A 252 10.45 -12.87 7.79
N ASP A 253 10.59 -12.75 9.11
CA ASP A 253 9.60 -13.23 10.08
C ASP A 253 8.42 -12.25 10.10
N THR A 254 7.22 -12.77 9.94
CA THR A 254 5.98 -11.99 9.85
C THR A 254 5.27 -11.78 11.19
N LYS A 255 5.84 -12.24 12.31
CA LYS A 255 5.24 -12.10 13.65
C LYS A 255 4.99 -10.65 14.08
N TRP A 256 5.74 -9.69 13.52
CA TRP A 256 5.51 -8.28 13.78
C TRP A 256 4.13 -7.81 13.27
N ILE A 257 3.63 -8.43 12.19
CA ILE A 257 2.34 -8.09 11.57
C ILE A 257 1.18 -8.43 12.53
N GLU A 258 1.25 -9.58 13.20
CA GLU A 258 0.25 -9.96 14.19
C GLU A 258 0.20 -8.98 15.38
N LYS A 259 1.36 -8.40 15.75
CA LYS A 259 1.40 -7.36 16.79
C LYS A 259 0.71 -6.07 16.31
N VAL A 260 0.90 -5.69 15.06
CA VAL A 260 0.19 -4.54 14.48
C VAL A 260 -1.31 -4.78 14.51
N LYS A 261 -1.74 -5.95 14.05
CA LYS A 261 -3.14 -6.37 14.04
C LYS A 261 -3.77 -6.35 15.42
N ASP A 262 -3.08 -6.90 16.43
CA ASP A 262 -3.53 -6.90 17.83
C ASP A 262 -3.66 -5.47 18.39
N MET A 263 -2.70 -4.60 18.09
CA MET A 263 -2.74 -3.20 18.55
C MET A 263 -3.88 -2.41 17.89
N MET A 264 -4.07 -2.55 16.57
CA MET A 264 -5.17 -1.93 15.86
C MET A 264 -6.52 -2.44 16.39
N GLY A 265 -6.66 -3.75 16.60
CA GLY A 265 -7.89 -4.37 17.09
C GLY A 265 -8.28 -3.97 18.52
N LYS A 266 -7.34 -3.46 19.30
CA LYS A 266 -7.58 -2.95 20.66
C LYS A 266 -7.87 -1.45 20.72
N ASP A 267 -7.67 -0.72 19.61
CA ASP A 267 -7.96 0.71 19.56
C ASP A 267 -9.44 0.97 19.35
N THR A 268 -10.09 1.51 20.37
CA THR A 268 -11.53 1.81 20.34
C THR A 268 -11.93 2.88 19.32
N ARG A 269 -10.98 3.65 18.81
CA ARG A 269 -11.20 4.62 17.71
C ARG A 269 -11.41 3.92 16.36
N LEU A 270 -10.92 2.69 16.21
CA LEU A 270 -10.93 1.90 14.97
C LEU A 270 -12.08 0.89 14.92
N THR A 271 -13.22 1.20 15.56
CA THR A 271 -14.42 0.37 15.48
C THR A 271 -14.81 0.14 14.02
N ASN A 272 -14.97 -1.13 13.62
CA ASN A 272 -15.26 -1.54 12.23
C ASN A 272 -14.14 -1.27 11.23
N GLN A 273 -12.89 -1.18 11.67
CA GLN A 273 -11.71 -1.17 10.81
C GLN A 273 -10.80 -2.34 11.16
N ASN A 274 -10.73 -3.32 10.29
CA ASN A 274 -9.96 -4.54 10.52
C ASN A 274 -8.87 -4.67 9.46
N MET A 275 -7.63 -4.71 9.91
CA MET A 275 -6.48 -4.96 9.05
C MET A 275 -6.61 -6.30 8.31
N VAL A 276 -6.29 -6.31 7.04
CA VAL A 276 -6.24 -7.50 6.18
C VAL A 276 -4.79 -7.89 5.95
N ILE A 277 -4.53 -9.19 5.89
CA ILE A 277 -3.19 -9.73 5.65
C ILE A 277 -3.32 -10.89 4.67
N GLU A 278 -2.61 -10.79 3.56
CA GLU A 278 -2.56 -11.84 2.55
C GLU A 278 -1.13 -12.29 2.28
N TYR A 279 -0.95 -13.59 2.21
CA TYR A 279 0.36 -14.22 2.00
C TYR A 279 0.40 -14.93 0.66
N SER A 280 1.53 -14.83 -0.05
CA SER A 280 1.81 -15.78 -1.12
C SER A 280 1.86 -17.19 -0.54
N LYS A 281 1.18 -18.10 -1.16
CA LYS A 281 1.19 -19.53 -0.83
C LYS A 281 2.54 -20.17 -1.09
#